data_3e564ab894d8cb772b0e86d73a742b69
#
_entry.id   3e564ab894d8cb772b0e86d73a742b69
#
_cell.length_a   1.000
_cell.length_b   1.000
_cell.length_c   1.000
_cell.angle_alpha   90.00
_cell.angle_beta   90.00
_cell.angle_gamma   90.00
#
_symmetry.space_group_name_H-M   'P 1'
#
loop_
_entity.id
_entity.type
_entity.pdbx_description
1 polymer ?
#
loop_
_entity_poly.entity_id
_entity_poly.type
_entity_poly.pdbx_seq_one_letter_code
_entity_poly.pdbx_strand_id
1 'polypeptide(L)'
;MKAKAILIALIIVISNNFAQSQTTDCLKDFDFLVKKIQADYPGYNDKITTANSAELAVLDKQIRQKIVNHPDSCGYYLNEYTDFFKDYHLHVNRIWKKDNQQQPEIMDVSTYGKNIHINVDSLQQVTKNAKGIEGVWEGYRQKFAVIKDKEKYVAIVVNNRGWESGQVLYEFVPVNDTVFDVINFSLVKDMKTDKTEASLHLGGKIIEIHDDTRFVRKSDSEILDKALLFSYVALYPNGSNTYPVAMYLSDSTFYMRVPTFHSDMSNEFVVQHWNEIMKRPNLIIDIRNNGGGQDNYYQELAKIIYTKPYESKGVEWYATKGNIKRREDEIKKGDVRKGMEDWAQALLDVMKKNVGGFVTHPYHTDNIVKRDTIYPMPRNVGIIINEGNGSSAEQFLLAAKESDKAILFGNCNTAGVLDYSNATPTSLPSNNYQLWCPNTRSKRLPENPIDNIGIAPDVIIPFPATEQLYDRLDNWVYFVKNYLELVNENNKK
;
A
#
# COMPACT_ATOMS: atom_id res chain seq x y z
N MET A 1 -48.97 -16.94 24.11
CA MET A 1 -47.68 -17.03 24.82
C MET A 1 -46.77 -18.18 24.32
N LYS A 2 -47.29 -19.40 24.09
CA LYS A 2 -46.46 -20.54 23.65
C LYS A 2 -45.76 -20.37 22.31
N ALA A 3 -46.38 -19.74 21.30
CA ALA A 3 -45.76 -19.51 19.98
C ALA A 3 -44.58 -18.51 20.00
N LYS A 4 -44.66 -17.46 20.82
CA LYS A 4 -43.54 -16.49 20.99
C LYS A 4 -42.35 -17.12 21.70
N ALA A 5 -42.57 -18.00 22.68
CA ALA A 5 -41.47 -18.69 23.36
C ALA A 5 -40.76 -19.70 22.47
N ILE A 6 -41.49 -20.38 21.57
CA ILE A 6 -40.88 -21.30 20.58
C ILE A 6 -40.05 -20.53 19.53
N LEU A 7 -40.53 -19.38 19.08
CA LEU A 7 -39.78 -18.55 18.11
C LEU A 7 -38.47 -17.98 18.71
N ILE A 8 -38.52 -17.51 19.96
CA ILE A 8 -37.34 -17.02 20.69
C ILE A 8 -36.33 -18.16 20.93
N ALA A 9 -36.80 -19.36 21.33
CA ALA A 9 -35.91 -20.51 21.50
C ALA A 9 -35.26 -20.96 20.18
N LEU A 10 -36.01 -20.91 19.06
CA LEU A 10 -35.46 -21.25 17.74
C LEU A 10 -34.40 -20.25 17.28
N ILE A 11 -34.60 -18.95 17.51
CA ILE A 11 -33.65 -17.89 17.18
C ILE A 11 -32.36 -18.05 18.01
N ILE A 12 -32.46 -18.36 19.30
CA ILE A 12 -31.31 -18.58 20.19
C ILE A 12 -30.51 -19.82 19.76
N VAL A 13 -31.17 -20.90 19.33
CA VAL A 13 -30.48 -22.11 18.84
C VAL A 13 -29.77 -21.87 17.51
N ILE A 14 -30.37 -21.11 16.61
CA ILE A 14 -29.75 -20.76 15.30
C ILE A 14 -28.56 -19.85 15.52
N SER A 15 -28.64 -18.82 16.37
CA SER A 15 -27.53 -17.92 16.65
C SER A 15 -26.36 -18.62 17.34
N ASN A 16 -26.62 -19.53 18.28
CA ASN A 16 -25.55 -20.31 18.93
C ASN A 16 -24.85 -21.28 17.97
N ASN A 17 -25.58 -21.94 17.07
CA ASN A 17 -24.98 -22.81 16.06
C ASN A 17 -24.15 -22.02 15.06
N PHE A 18 -24.55 -20.81 14.68
CA PHE A 18 -23.82 -19.95 13.75
C PHE A 18 -22.51 -19.43 14.38
N ALA A 19 -22.57 -18.92 15.61
CA ALA A 19 -21.39 -18.48 16.35
C ALA A 19 -20.37 -19.62 16.58
N GLN A 20 -20.85 -20.83 16.88
CA GLN A 20 -20.02 -22.01 17.06
C GLN A 20 -19.37 -22.45 15.74
N SER A 21 -20.04 -22.34 14.59
CA SER A 21 -19.48 -22.60 13.26
C SER A 21 -18.38 -21.59 12.92
N GLN A 22 -18.61 -20.29 13.12
CA GLN A 22 -17.62 -19.24 12.88
C GLN A 22 -16.37 -19.41 13.74
N THR A 23 -16.53 -19.71 15.04
CA THR A 23 -15.40 -19.98 15.94
C THR A 23 -14.56 -21.16 15.44
N THR A 24 -15.23 -22.26 15.05
CA THR A 24 -14.55 -23.46 14.56
C THR A 24 -13.76 -23.19 13.28
N ASP A 25 -14.32 -22.44 12.35
CA ASP A 25 -13.69 -22.14 11.06
C ASP A 25 -12.53 -21.16 11.25
N CYS A 26 -12.66 -20.14 12.09
CA CYS A 26 -11.58 -19.22 12.40
C CYS A 26 -10.41 -19.91 13.11
N LEU A 27 -10.66 -20.81 14.05
CA LEU A 27 -9.58 -21.60 14.70
C LEU A 27 -8.87 -22.50 13.71
N LYS A 28 -9.56 -23.13 12.76
CA LYS A 28 -8.94 -23.91 11.68
C LYS A 28 -8.06 -23.04 10.77
N ASP A 29 -8.54 -21.84 10.41
CA ASP A 29 -7.78 -20.89 9.63
C ASP A 29 -6.52 -20.46 10.36
N PHE A 30 -6.63 -20.14 11.65
CA PHE A 30 -5.49 -19.77 12.48
C PHE A 30 -4.48 -20.91 12.64
N ASP A 31 -4.93 -22.14 12.89
CA ASP A 31 -4.06 -23.32 12.98
C ASP A 31 -3.28 -23.57 11.67
N PHE A 32 -3.96 -23.40 10.54
CA PHE A 32 -3.34 -23.53 9.22
C PHE A 32 -2.31 -22.42 8.98
N LEU A 33 -2.68 -21.17 9.28
CA LEU A 33 -1.84 -19.99 9.14
C LEU A 33 -0.54 -20.15 9.95
N VAL A 34 -0.63 -20.48 11.23
CA VAL A 34 0.54 -20.69 12.10
C VAL A 34 1.47 -21.75 11.53
N LYS A 35 0.94 -22.92 11.17
CA LYS A 35 1.71 -24.02 10.57
C LYS A 35 2.36 -23.63 9.24
N LYS A 36 1.62 -22.91 8.40
CA LYS A 36 2.11 -22.48 7.09
C LYS A 36 3.25 -21.47 7.23
N ILE A 37 3.13 -20.48 8.12
CA ILE A 37 4.20 -19.52 8.39
C ILE A 37 5.44 -20.23 8.94
N GLN A 38 5.28 -21.09 9.92
CA GLN A 38 6.41 -21.85 10.48
C GLN A 38 7.15 -22.72 9.45
N ALA A 39 6.40 -23.30 8.51
CA ALA A 39 6.98 -24.23 7.54
C ALA A 39 7.56 -23.54 6.31
N ASP A 40 6.92 -22.48 5.79
CA ASP A 40 7.14 -22.00 4.43
C ASP A 40 7.60 -20.52 4.36
N TYR A 41 7.49 -19.75 5.44
CA TYR A 41 7.94 -18.37 5.45
C TYR A 41 9.47 -18.28 5.58
N PRO A 42 10.19 -17.70 4.60
CA PRO A 42 11.67 -17.66 4.61
C PRO A 42 12.27 -16.86 5.76
N GLY A 43 11.51 -15.88 6.32
CA GLY A 43 11.92 -15.04 7.42
C GLY A 43 11.66 -15.65 8.82
N TYR A 44 11.05 -16.83 8.93
CA TYR A 44 10.63 -17.34 10.23
C TYR A 44 11.81 -17.48 11.20
N ASN A 45 12.88 -18.15 10.80
CA ASN A 45 14.05 -18.38 11.65
C ASN A 45 14.92 -17.12 11.83
N ASP A 46 14.84 -16.17 10.92
CA ASP A 46 15.57 -14.90 11.01
C ASP A 46 14.89 -13.95 12.02
N LYS A 47 13.55 -13.98 12.07
CA LYS A 47 12.73 -13.09 12.89
C LYS A 47 12.32 -13.67 14.25
N ILE A 48 12.24 -15.01 14.36
CA ILE A 48 11.94 -15.70 15.63
C ILE A 48 13.22 -16.27 16.22
N THR A 49 13.61 -15.69 17.32
CA THR A 49 14.83 -16.03 18.07
C THR A 49 14.48 -16.50 19.48
N THR A 50 15.47 -16.95 20.25
CA THR A 50 15.29 -17.28 21.66
C THR A 50 14.80 -16.08 22.49
N ALA A 51 15.05 -14.85 22.03
CA ALA A 51 14.65 -13.64 22.75
C ALA A 51 13.15 -13.37 22.67
N ASN A 52 12.48 -13.72 21.57
CA ASN A 52 11.06 -13.37 21.33
C ASN A 52 10.12 -14.58 21.10
N SER A 53 10.65 -15.80 21.07
CA SER A 53 9.83 -17.01 20.88
C SER A 53 8.77 -17.21 21.98
N ALA A 54 9.08 -16.80 23.22
CA ALA A 54 8.12 -16.84 24.32
C ALA A 54 6.96 -15.84 24.11
N GLU A 55 7.25 -14.65 23.58
CA GLU A 55 6.23 -13.63 23.24
C GLU A 55 5.29 -14.12 22.14
N LEU A 56 5.84 -14.74 21.08
CA LEU A 56 5.04 -15.36 20.04
C LEU A 56 4.12 -16.45 20.59
N ALA A 57 4.60 -17.28 21.51
CA ALA A 57 3.78 -18.32 22.12
C ALA A 57 2.67 -17.75 23.03
N VAL A 58 2.91 -16.62 23.68
CA VAL A 58 1.88 -15.88 24.43
C VAL A 58 0.84 -15.29 23.48
N LEU A 59 1.28 -14.66 22.40
CA LEU A 59 0.39 -14.10 21.37
C LEU A 59 -0.52 -15.18 20.74
N ASP A 60 0.03 -16.36 20.40
CA ASP A 60 -0.77 -17.50 19.89
C ASP A 60 -1.92 -17.84 20.84
N LYS A 61 -1.63 -17.99 22.14
CA LYS A 61 -2.64 -18.30 23.15
C LYS A 61 -3.70 -17.18 23.28
N GLN A 62 -3.27 -15.93 23.25
CA GLN A 62 -4.17 -14.78 23.35
C GLN A 62 -5.10 -14.70 22.13
N ILE A 63 -4.57 -14.92 20.93
CA ILE A 63 -5.36 -14.93 19.69
C ILE A 63 -6.41 -16.04 19.73
N ARG A 64 -6.05 -17.26 20.14
CA ARG A 64 -7.01 -18.36 20.28
C ARG A 64 -8.15 -18.01 21.25
N GLN A 65 -7.84 -17.35 22.35
CA GLN A 65 -8.85 -16.92 23.31
C GLN A 65 -9.74 -15.80 22.75
N LYS A 66 -9.14 -14.84 22.01
CA LYS A 66 -9.91 -13.79 21.32
C LYS A 66 -10.87 -14.37 20.28
N ILE A 67 -10.42 -15.34 19.47
CA ILE A 67 -11.26 -16.04 18.48
C ILE A 67 -12.46 -16.73 19.15
N VAL A 68 -12.25 -17.40 20.29
CA VAL A 68 -13.34 -18.05 21.02
C VAL A 68 -14.37 -17.03 21.53
N ASN A 69 -13.91 -15.89 22.02
CA ASN A 69 -14.76 -14.86 22.60
C ASN A 69 -15.46 -13.99 21.54
N HIS A 70 -14.78 -13.72 20.41
CA HIS A 70 -15.23 -12.81 19.35
C HIS A 70 -14.89 -13.35 17.96
N PRO A 71 -15.52 -14.45 17.50
CA PRO A 71 -15.18 -15.11 16.25
C PRO A 71 -15.47 -14.26 14.99
N ASP A 72 -16.24 -13.22 15.11
CA ASP A 72 -16.58 -12.26 14.06
C ASP A 72 -15.43 -11.31 13.69
N SER A 73 -14.38 -11.26 14.52
CA SER A 73 -13.16 -10.47 14.26
C SER A 73 -11.98 -11.31 13.74
N CYS A 74 -12.26 -12.44 13.09
CA CYS A 74 -11.27 -13.42 12.66
C CYS A 74 -10.14 -12.82 11.81
N GLY A 75 -10.46 -12.07 10.75
CA GLY A 75 -9.46 -11.48 9.86
C GLY A 75 -8.51 -10.53 10.59
N TYR A 76 -9.01 -9.80 11.58
CA TYR A 76 -8.18 -8.96 12.44
C TYR A 76 -7.17 -9.80 13.25
N TYR A 77 -7.62 -10.90 13.87
CA TYR A 77 -6.74 -11.74 14.69
C TYR A 77 -5.70 -12.49 13.86
N LEU A 78 -6.05 -12.89 12.62
CA LEU A 78 -5.10 -13.48 11.70
C LEU A 78 -3.98 -12.49 11.34
N ASN A 79 -4.33 -11.23 11.10
CA ASN A 79 -3.34 -10.19 10.83
C ASN A 79 -2.54 -9.80 12.09
N GLU A 80 -3.15 -9.76 13.27
CA GLU A 80 -2.43 -9.53 14.53
C GLU A 80 -1.27 -10.54 14.73
N TYR A 81 -1.46 -11.78 14.28
CA TYR A 81 -0.38 -12.79 14.31
C TYR A 81 0.70 -12.51 13.28
N THR A 82 0.32 -12.14 12.03
CA THR A 82 1.30 -11.83 10.98
C THR A 82 2.08 -10.56 11.27
N ASP A 83 1.47 -9.56 11.90
CA ASP A 83 2.10 -8.29 12.30
C ASP A 83 3.28 -8.48 13.27
N PHE A 84 3.28 -9.59 14.05
CA PHE A 84 4.40 -9.92 14.93
C PHE A 84 5.74 -10.05 14.19
N PHE A 85 5.69 -10.51 12.93
CA PHE A 85 6.87 -10.70 12.10
C PHE A 85 7.41 -9.39 11.49
N LYS A 86 6.67 -8.29 11.59
CA LYS A 86 7.06 -6.99 11.02
C LYS A 86 7.50 -7.10 9.56
N ASP A 87 6.71 -7.79 8.75
CA ASP A 87 6.92 -7.99 7.32
C ASP A 87 5.62 -7.69 6.59
N TYR A 88 5.58 -6.57 5.87
CA TYR A 88 4.38 -6.11 5.16
C TYR A 88 3.96 -7.03 4.01
N HIS A 89 4.87 -7.89 3.49
CA HIS A 89 4.50 -8.91 2.51
C HIS A 89 3.84 -10.14 3.13
N LEU A 90 3.88 -10.29 4.47
CA LEU A 90 3.24 -11.36 5.22
C LEU A 90 1.95 -10.85 5.86
N HIS A 91 0.81 -11.05 5.20
CA HIS A 91 -0.48 -10.55 5.66
C HIS A 91 -1.64 -11.43 5.21
N VAL A 92 -2.82 -11.18 5.76
CA VAL A 92 -4.05 -11.91 5.44
C VAL A 92 -5.06 -10.96 4.79
N ASN A 93 -5.57 -11.36 3.63
CA ASN A 93 -6.64 -10.65 2.94
C ASN A 93 -7.94 -11.47 2.94
N ARG A 94 -9.07 -10.79 2.96
CA ARG A 94 -10.37 -11.44 2.76
C ARG A 94 -10.57 -11.80 1.29
N ILE A 95 -11.13 -12.99 1.03
CA ILE A 95 -11.51 -13.43 -0.32
C ILE A 95 -12.92 -12.90 -0.64
N TRP A 96 -13.02 -12.04 -1.66
CA TRP A 96 -14.30 -11.55 -2.16
C TRP A 96 -14.83 -12.52 -3.22
N LYS A 97 -15.88 -13.28 -2.89
CA LYS A 97 -16.54 -14.21 -3.84
C LYS A 97 -17.39 -13.42 -4.82
N LYS A 98 -17.09 -13.54 -6.12
CA LYS A 98 -17.84 -12.84 -7.19
C LYS A 98 -19.25 -13.42 -7.42
N ASP A 99 -19.52 -14.66 -7.00
CA ASP A 99 -20.65 -15.46 -7.49
C ASP A 99 -21.60 -15.98 -6.41
N ASN A 100 -21.88 -15.26 -5.39
CA ASN A 100 -23.13 -15.48 -4.66
C ASN A 100 -23.56 -14.17 -4.02
N GLN A 101 -24.82 -13.85 -4.18
CA GLN A 101 -25.58 -12.76 -3.57
C GLN A 101 -25.61 -12.77 -2.02
N GLN A 102 -24.70 -13.45 -1.36
CA GLN A 102 -24.32 -13.14 0.00
C GLN A 102 -23.30 -12.01 -0.09
N GLN A 103 -23.82 -10.78 -0.14
CA GLN A 103 -23.06 -9.64 0.34
C GLN A 103 -22.39 -10.08 1.65
N PRO A 104 -21.09 -9.71 1.89
CA PRO A 104 -20.50 -9.91 3.21
C PRO A 104 -21.53 -9.38 4.21
N GLU A 105 -21.74 -10.12 5.28
CA GLU A 105 -22.64 -9.67 6.34
C GLU A 105 -22.20 -8.25 6.66
N ILE A 106 -22.93 -7.29 6.10
CA ILE A 106 -22.69 -5.87 6.33
C ILE A 106 -22.89 -5.76 7.83
N MET A 107 -21.88 -5.25 8.53
CA MET A 107 -22.03 -4.95 9.94
C MET A 107 -23.36 -4.24 10.09
N ASP A 108 -24.18 -4.74 10.99
CA ASP A 108 -25.27 -3.95 11.50
C ASP A 108 -24.64 -2.69 12.12
N VAL A 109 -24.57 -1.63 11.32
CA VAL A 109 -23.92 -0.36 11.69
C VAL A 109 -24.64 0.28 12.89
N SER A 110 -25.83 -0.27 13.26
CA SER A 110 -26.52 0.06 14.50
C SER A 110 -25.67 -0.23 15.75
N THR A 111 -24.66 -1.11 15.65
CA THR A 111 -23.72 -1.41 16.75
C THR A 111 -22.49 -0.52 16.78
N TYR A 112 -22.13 0.16 15.67
CA TYR A 112 -20.89 0.98 15.62
C TYR A 112 -21.14 2.47 15.45
N GLY A 113 -22.16 2.85 14.78
CA GLY A 113 -22.46 4.25 14.54
C GLY A 113 -23.96 4.45 14.48
N LYS A 114 -24.39 5.55 15.01
CA LYS A 114 -25.76 6.00 14.84
C LYS A 114 -26.06 6.03 13.34
N ASN A 115 -27.10 5.32 12.91
CA ASN A 115 -27.76 5.63 11.65
C ASN A 115 -28.39 7.01 11.82
N ILE A 116 -27.72 8.03 11.30
CA ILE A 116 -28.23 9.39 11.35
C ILE A 116 -29.11 9.53 10.11
N HIS A 117 -30.40 9.31 10.27
CA HIS A 117 -31.39 9.56 9.24
C HIS A 117 -31.46 11.08 8.98
N ILE A 118 -30.70 11.52 7.99
CA ILE A 118 -30.77 12.88 7.52
C ILE A 118 -31.24 12.86 6.06
N ASN A 119 -32.22 13.70 5.76
CA ASN A 119 -32.59 13.94 4.36
C ASN A 119 -31.40 14.59 3.63
N VAL A 120 -30.92 13.94 2.58
CA VAL A 120 -29.73 14.37 1.81
C VAL A 120 -29.91 15.80 1.26
N ASP A 121 -31.11 16.20 0.90
CA ASP A 121 -31.42 17.57 0.43
C ASP A 121 -31.29 18.61 1.55
N SER A 122 -31.61 18.25 2.79
CA SER A 122 -31.40 19.11 3.97
C SER A 122 -29.93 19.24 4.36
N LEU A 123 -29.09 18.21 4.11
CA LEU A 123 -27.63 18.28 4.33
C LEU A 123 -26.97 19.34 3.46
N GLN A 124 -27.38 19.47 2.18
CA GLN A 124 -26.84 20.49 1.29
C GLN A 124 -27.18 21.91 1.74
N GLN A 125 -28.33 22.09 2.38
CA GLN A 125 -28.72 23.42 2.92
C GLN A 125 -27.95 23.74 4.23
N VAL A 126 -27.81 22.76 5.13
CA VAL A 126 -27.08 22.92 6.41
C VAL A 126 -25.59 23.17 6.17
N THR A 127 -25.02 22.58 5.12
CA THR A 127 -23.57 22.70 4.85
C THR A 127 -23.19 23.82 3.88
N LYS A 128 -24.16 24.57 3.33
CA LYS A 128 -23.95 25.64 2.33
C LYS A 128 -23.01 26.77 2.80
N ASN A 129 -22.95 27.02 4.10
CA ASN A 129 -22.08 28.04 4.72
C ASN A 129 -21.14 27.43 5.79
N ALA A 130 -20.92 26.11 5.74
CA ALA A 130 -20.12 25.40 6.71
C ALA A 130 -18.64 25.83 6.66
N LYS A 131 -18.03 25.98 7.83
CA LYS A 131 -16.62 26.30 8.01
C LYS A 131 -15.84 25.06 8.50
N GLY A 132 -14.54 25.08 8.32
CA GLY A 132 -13.69 23.97 8.77
C GLY A 132 -13.97 22.69 8.02
N ILE A 133 -14.15 21.56 8.72
CA ILE A 133 -14.36 20.23 8.12
C ILE A 133 -15.82 19.97 7.71
N GLU A 134 -16.79 20.72 8.24
CA GLU A 134 -18.20 20.52 7.93
C GLU A 134 -18.50 20.82 6.46
N GLY A 135 -19.30 19.98 5.81
CA GLY A 135 -19.66 20.18 4.40
C GLY A 135 -19.93 18.86 3.69
N VAL A 136 -20.24 18.98 2.40
CA VAL A 136 -20.38 17.82 1.52
C VAL A 136 -19.07 17.65 0.73
N TRP A 137 -18.53 16.45 0.82
CA TRP A 137 -17.24 16.08 0.24
C TRP A 137 -17.45 15.04 -0.85
N GLU A 138 -16.76 15.21 -1.97
CA GLU A 138 -16.89 14.35 -3.15
C GLU A 138 -15.52 13.96 -3.66
N GLY A 139 -15.30 12.66 -3.84
CA GLY A 139 -14.11 12.05 -4.44
C GLY A 139 -14.51 10.95 -5.39
N TYR A 140 -13.55 10.14 -5.82
CA TYR A 140 -13.82 9.07 -6.76
C TYR A 140 -14.81 8.03 -6.17
N ARG A 141 -16.03 7.99 -6.75
CA ARG A 141 -17.13 7.08 -6.37
C ARG A 141 -17.61 7.18 -4.92
N GLN A 142 -17.17 8.18 -4.18
CA GLN A 142 -17.56 8.39 -2.79
C GLN A 142 -18.09 9.81 -2.63
N LYS A 143 -19.16 9.92 -1.84
CA LYS A 143 -19.73 11.18 -1.43
C LYS A 143 -20.27 11.05 -0.03
N PHE A 144 -19.83 11.93 0.86
CA PHE A 144 -20.26 11.98 2.23
C PHE A 144 -20.46 13.41 2.70
N ALA A 145 -21.26 13.57 3.75
CA ALA A 145 -21.45 14.86 4.42
C ALA A 145 -20.84 14.79 5.81
N VAL A 146 -20.03 15.78 6.16
CA VAL A 146 -19.46 15.93 7.50
C VAL A 146 -20.29 16.92 8.30
N ILE A 147 -20.74 16.48 9.47
CA ILE A 147 -21.50 17.30 10.42
C ILE A 147 -20.89 17.17 11.81
N LYS A 148 -21.12 18.21 12.64
CA LYS A 148 -20.67 18.20 14.04
C LYS A 148 -21.58 17.29 14.89
N ASP A 149 -20.99 16.40 15.68
CA ASP A 149 -21.64 15.59 16.72
C ASP A 149 -20.90 15.79 18.06
N LYS A 150 -21.35 16.74 18.86
CA LYS A 150 -20.73 17.16 20.13
C LYS A 150 -19.30 17.69 19.94
N GLU A 151 -18.29 16.99 20.49
CA GLU A 151 -16.87 17.39 20.42
C GLU A 151 -16.16 16.79 19.20
N LYS A 152 -16.84 16.03 18.38
CA LYS A 152 -16.31 15.38 17.16
C LYS A 152 -17.15 15.71 15.94
N TYR A 153 -16.68 15.29 14.78
CA TYR A 153 -17.44 15.33 13.53
C TYR A 153 -17.66 13.91 13.01
N VAL A 154 -18.74 13.70 12.29
CA VAL A 154 -19.07 12.42 11.66
C VAL A 154 -19.30 12.60 10.17
N ALA A 155 -18.71 11.72 9.37
CA ALA A 155 -18.95 11.65 7.93
C ALA A 155 -20.09 10.68 7.66
N ILE A 156 -21.18 11.19 7.11
CA ILE A 156 -22.38 10.44 6.78
C ILE A 156 -22.38 10.14 5.30
N VAL A 157 -22.54 8.88 4.94
CA VAL A 157 -22.59 8.45 3.54
C VAL A 157 -23.79 9.07 2.83
N VAL A 158 -23.52 9.77 1.74
CA VAL A 158 -24.51 10.24 0.77
C VAL A 158 -24.59 9.26 -0.39
N ASN A 159 -23.46 8.85 -0.94
CA ASN A 159 -23.33 7.81 -1.96
C ASN A 159 -21.93 7.16 -1.85
N ASN A 160 -21.90 5.87 -1.60
CA ASN A 160 -20.67 5.09 -1.61
C ASN A 160 -21.00 3.62 -1.93
N ARG A 161 -20.20 2.96 -2.74
CA ARG A 161 -20.43 1.57 -3.13
C ARG A 161 -20.40 0.66 -1.91
N GLY A 162 -21.49 -0.07 -1.67
CA GLY A 162 -21.63 -1.02 -0.58
C GLY A 162 -22.14 -0.42 0.74
N TRP A 163 -22.28 0.92 0.82
CA TRP A 163 -22.82 1.62 1.99
C TRP A 163 -24.24 2.11 1.73
N GLU A 164 -25.06 2.12 2.77
CA GLU A 164 -26.36 2.76 2.72
C GLU A 164 -26.24 4.25 3.06
N SER A 165 -27.05 5.07 2.41
CA SER A 165 -27.12 6.49 2.74
C SER A 165 -27.55 6.68 4.20
N GLY A 166 -26.86 7.54 4.92
CA GLY A 166 -27.09 7.79 6.35
C GLY A 166 -26.15 7.04 7.30
N GLN A 167 -25.38 6.08 6.81
CA GLN A 167 -24.38 5.38 7.63
C GLN A 167 -23.16 6.26 7.89
N VAL A 168 -22.50 6.08 9.05
CA VAL A 168 -21.28 6.81 9.42
C VAL A 168 -20.07 6.09 8.84
N LEU A 169 -19.32 6.78 7.98
CA LEU A 169 -18.12 6.29 7.32
C LEU A 169 -16.84 6.62 8.10
N TYR A 170 -16.76 7.84 8.63
CA TYR A 170 -15.63 8.33 9.42
C TYR A 170 -16.12 9.07 10.67
N GLU A 171 -15.33 9.00 11.74
CA GLU A 171 -15.38 9.95 12.85
C GLU A 171 -14.08 10.75 12.87
N PHE A 172 -14.19 12.07 13.01
CA PHE A 172 -13.07 13.01 13.08
C PHE A 172 -13.02 13.65 14.44
N VAL A 173 -11.91 13.50 15.15
CA VAL A 173 -11.64 14.14 16.43
C VAL A 173 -10.63 15.27 16.18
N PRO A 174 -10.98 16.55 16.44
CA PRO A 174 -10.07 17.67 16.18
C PRO A 174 -8.79 17.56 17.01
N VAL A 175 -7.64 17.64 16.35
CA VAL A 175 -6.33 17.87 16.96
C VAL A 175 -6.03 19.37 16.98
N ASN A 176 -6.38 20.06 15.88
CA ASN A 176 -6.36 21.51 15.73
C ASN A 176 -7.38 21.93 14.66
N ASP A 177 -7.32 23.18 14.18
CA ASP A 177 -8.29 23.72 13.21
C ASP A 177 -8.26 23.03 11.84
N THR A 178 -7.17 22.34 11.49
CA THR A 178 -6.95 21.74 10.17
C THR A 178 -6.57 20.25 10.22
N VAL A 179 -6.27 19.70 11.38
CA VAL A 179 -5.84 18.31 11.56
C VAL A 179 -6.79 17.57 12.49
N PHE A 180 -7.12 16.33 12.13
CA PHE A 180 -8.08 15.49 12.84
C PHE A 180 -7.56 14.06 12.95
N ASP A 181 -7.69 13.46 14.14
CA ASP A 181 -7.63 12.01 14.27
C ASP A 181 -8.88 11.40 13.66
N VAL A 182 -8.73 10.37 12.85
CA VAL A 182 -9.83 9.73 12.13
C VAL A 182 -10.00 8.29 12.55
N ILE A 183 -11.24 7.89 12.79
CA ILE A 183 -11.65 6.50 12.88
C ILE A 183 -12.37 6.16 11.56
N ASN A 184 -11.80 5.27 10.79
CA ASN A 184 -12.38 4.77 9.54
C ASN A 184 -13.19 3.49 9.85
N PHE A 185 -14.50 3.51 9.59
CA PHE A 185 -15.37 2.34 9.80
C PHE A 185 -15.33 1.42 8.57
N SER A 186 -15.04 0.15 8.78
CA SER A 186 -15.08 -0.85 7.73
C SER A 186 -16.46 -1.44 7.56
N LEU A 187 -16.92 -1.71 6.32
CA LEU A 187 -18.12 -2.51 6.05
C LEU A 187 -17.96 -3.98 6.45
N VAL A 188 -16.75 -4.39 6.75
CA VAL A 188 -16.42 -5.78 7.04
C VAL A 188 -16.28 -5.95 8.55
N LYS A 189 -17.22 -6.67 9.14
CA LYS A 189 -17.36 -6.86 10.58
C LYS A 189 -16.14 -7.43 11.29
N ASP A 190 -15.31 -8.17 10.56
CA ASP A 190 -14.11 -8.83 11.06
C ASP A 190 -12.80 -8.11 10.65
N MET A 191 -12.91 -6.92 10.07
CA MET A 191 -11.75 -6.11 9.72
C MET A 191 -11.54 -4.99 10.74
N LYS A 192 -10.28 -4.63 10.95
CA LYS A 192 -9.88 -3.56 11.87
C LYS A 192 -10.48 -2.22 11.43
N THR A 193 -11.01 -1.46 12.39
CA THR A 193 -11.21 -0.02 12.23
C THR A 193 -9.84 0.64 12.28
N ASP A 194 -9.38 1.17 11.15
CA ASP A 194 -8.11 1.86 11.11
C ASP A 194 -8.24 3.23 11.77
N LYS A 195 -7.26 3.56 12.62
CA LYS A 195 -7.04 4.94 13.05
C LYS A 195 -6.05 5.58 12.10
N THR A 196 -6.43 6.72 11.58
CA THR A 196 -5.60 7.51 10.66
C THR A 196 -5.75 8.99 10.96
N GLU A 197 -5.09 9.84 10.21
CA GLU A 197 -5.17 11.28 10.30
C GLU A 197 -5.90 11.85 9.08
N ALA A 198 -6.57 12.98 9.24
CA ALA A 198 -7.06 13.79 8.14
C ALA A 198 -6.57 15.23 8.27
N SER A 199 -6.30 15.84 7.11
CA SER A 199 -5.86 17.23 7.03
C SER A 199 -6.71 18.03 6.05
N LEU A 200 -7.02 19.28 6.43
CA LEU A 200 -7.67 20.25 5.55
C LEU A 200 -6.63 21.08 4.81
N HIS A 201 -6.77 21.15 3.50
CA HIS A 201 -5.91 21.93 2.62
C HIS A 201 -6.71 23.05 1.95
N LEU A 202 -6.02 24.06 1.41
CA LEU A 202 -6.57 25.20 0.68
C LEU A 202 -7.71 25.94 1.42
N GLY A 203 -7.48 26.28 2.68
CA GLY A 203 -8.51 26.96 3.46
C GLY A 203 -9.77 26.12 3.64
N GLY A 204 -9.65 24.80 3.70
CA GLY A 204 -10.74 23.88 3.92
C GLY A 204 -11.51 23.46 2.65
N LYS A 205 -10.92 23.63 1.47
CA LYS A 205 -11.55 23.22 0.20
C LYS A 205 -11.30 21.76 -0.16
N ILE A 206 -10.25 21.18 0.39
CA ILE A 206 -9.87 19.76 0.22
C ILE A 206 -9.68 19.14 1.59
N ILE A 207 -10.16 17.93 1.76
CA ILE A 207 -9.82 17.05 2.88
C ILE A 207 -9.01 15.88 2.34
N GLU A 208 -7.86 15.63 2.94
CA GLU A 208 -7.05 14.46 2.74
C GLU A 208 -7.25 13.54 3.94
N ILE A 209 -7.60 12.28 3.69
CA ILE A 209 -7.79 11.27 4.73
C ILE A 209 -6.84 10.13 4.39
N HIS A 210 -5.99 9.72 5.33
CA HIS A 210 -4.99 8.71 5.07
C HIS A 210 -4.11 9.14 3.89
N ASP A 211 -2.89 9.18 3.92
CA ASP A 211 -1.88 9.75 2.99
C ASP A 211 -2.25 9.96 1.50
N ASP A 212 -3.37 9.39 1.01
CA ASP A 212 -3.70 9.36 -0.41
C ASP A 212 -5.16 9.67 -0.77
N THR A 213 -6.09 9.65 0.18
CA THR A 213 -7.51 9.79 -0.16
C THR A 213 -7.99 11.21 -0.02
N ARG A 214 -8.25 11.88 -1.16
CA ARG A 214 -8.66 13.29 -1.21
C ARG A 214 -10.07 13.47 -1.69
N PHE A 215 -10.75 14.38 -1.02
CA PHE A 215 -12.11 14.79 -1.35
C PHE A 215 -12.19 16.31 -1.46
N VAL A 216 -12.97 16.77 -2.42
CA VAL A 216 -13.21 18.19 -2.66
C VAL A 216 -14.54 18.60 -2.04
N ARG A 217 -14.58 19.75 -1.41
CA ARG A 217 -15.83 20.34 -0.92
C ARG A 217 -16.74 20.70 -2.10
N LYS A 218 -17.94 20.18 -2.10
CA LYS A 218 -18.85 20.34 -3.27
C LYS A 218 -19.26 21.80 -3.52
N SER A 219 -19.40 22.59 -2.46
CA SER A 219 -19.76 24.02 -2.59
C SER A 219 -18.69 24.86 -3.28
N ASP A 220 -17.43 24.40 -3.22
CA ASP A 220 -16.28 25.11 -3.78
C ASP A 220 -15.87 24.59 -5.17
N SER A 221 -16.44 23.47 -5.61
CA SER A 221 -16.16 22.90 -6.93
C SER A 221 -16.59 23.79 -8.10
N GLU A 222 -17.49 24.74 -7.86
CA GLU A 222 -17.94 25.73 -8.85
C GLU A 222 -16.99 26.95 -8.91
N ILE A 223 -16.19 27.19 -7.87
CA ILE A 223 -15.32 28.39 -7.72
C ILE A 223 -13.88 28.08 -8.14
N LEU A 224 -13.44 26.82 -8.03
CA LEU A 224 -12.10 26.42 -8.44
C LEU A 224 -12.06 26.17 -9.94
N ASP A 225 -11.00 26.64 -10.61
CA ASP A 225 -10.71 26.28 -11.99
C ASP A 225 -10.77 24.76 -12.12
N LYS A 226 -11.61 24.28 -13.06
CA LYS A 226 -11.82 22.84 -13.29
C LYS A 226 -10.53 22.12 -13.67
N ALA A 227 -9.63 22.76 -14.41
CA ALA A 227 -8.34 22.18 -14.79
C ALA A 227 -7.42 22.07 -13.56
N LEU A 228 -7.42 23.07 -12.71
CA LEU A 228 -6.67 23.06 -11.45
C LEU A 228 -7.20 22.00 -10.49
N LEU A 229 -8.52 21.97 -10.30
CA LEU A 229 -9.18 20.97 -9.46
C LEU A 229 -8.95 19.55 -9.97
N PHE A 230 -9.13 19.33 -11.28
CA PHE A 230 -8.88 18.07 -11.93
C PHE A 230 -7.41 17.63 -11.78
N SER A 231 -6.49 18.56 -11.89
CA SER A 231 -5.06 18.26 -11.76
C SER A 231 -4.65 17.87 -10.35
N TYR A 232 -5.29 18.45 -9.34
CA TYR A 232 -5.03 18.12 -7.94
C TYR A 232 -5.68 16.79 -7.54
N VAL A 233 -6.94 16.60 -7.92
CA VAL A 233 -7.69 15.37 -7.64
C VAL A 233 -7.29 14.25 -8.60
N ALA A 234 -6.86 14.56 -9.85
CA ALA A 234 -6.42 13.57 -10.82
C ALA A 234 -4.98 13.10 -10.61
N LEU A 235 -4.16 13.80 -9.86
CA LEU A 235 -2.94 13.21 -9.31
C LEU A 235 -3.28 11.97 -8.46
N TYR A 236 -4.51 11.92 -7.93
CA TYR A 236 -5.02 10.86 -7.06
C TYR A 236 -6.46 10.44 -7.43
N PRO A 237 -6.74 10.01 -8.67
CA PRO A 237 -8.13 9.88 -9.18
C PRO A 237 -8.97 8.82 -8.47
N ASN A 238 -8.38 8.01 -7.60
CA ASN A 238 -9.08 6.97 -6.83
C ASN A 238 -8.80 7.05 -5.32
N GLY A 239 -8.29 8.19 -4.84
CA GLY A 239 -7.62 8.20 -3.56
C GLY A 239 -6.31 7.40 -3.58
N SER A 240 -5.88 6.91 -4.75
CA SER A 240 -4.59 6.29 -4.95
C SER A 240 -3.81 7.05 -6.01
N ASN A 241 -2.54 7.23 -5.76
CA ASN A 241 -1.56 7.94 -6.56
C ASN A 241 -1.17 7.11 -7.81
N THR A 242 -2.09 6.89 -8.74
CA THR A 242 -1.92 5.89 -9.81
C THR A 242 -1.52 6.45 -11.17
N TYR A 243 -1.58 7.78 -11.39
CA TYR A 243 -1.25 8.36 -12.69
C TYR A 243 0.08 9.10 -12.68
N PRO A 244 0.97 8.81 -13.65
CA PRO A 244 2.21 9.54 -13.82
C PRO A 244 1.96 10.96 -14.34
N VAL A 245 2.85 11.88 -13.98
CA VAL A 245 2.81 13.30 -14.41
C VAL A 245 4.19 13.70 -14.89
N ALA A 246 4.27 14.50 -15.96
CA ALA A 246 5.52 15.07 -16.45
C ALA A 246 5.35 16.51 -16.89
N MET A 247 6.35 17.33 -16.63
CA MET A 247 6.35 18.73 -17.07
C MET A 247 7.76 19.36 -17.09
N TYR A 248 7.87 20.47 -17.79
CA TYR A 248 9.02 21.34 -17.71
C TYR A 248 8.96 22.21 -16.47
N LEU A 249 10.04 22.26 -15.68
CA LEU A 249 10.16 23.20 -14.56
C LEU A 249 10.98 24.43 -14.97
N SER A 250 11.89 24.24 -15.93
CA SER A 250 12.72 25.28 -16.53
C SER A 250 13.32 24.75 -17.85
N ASP A 251 14.10 25.59 -18.52
CA ASP A 251 14.86 25.18 -19.71
C ASP A 251 15.88 24.09 -19.39
N SER A 252 16.33 23.96 -18.14
CA SER A 252 17.35 23.00 -17.70
C SER A 252 16.80 21.80 -16.93
N THR A 253 15.55 21.83 -16.44
CA THR A 253 15.01 20.81 -15.54
C THR A 253 13.68 20.25 -16.04
N PHE A 254 13.64 18.93 -16.18
CA PHE A 254 12.41 18.17 -16.43
C PHE A 254 11.98 17.42 -15.17
N TYR A 255 10.70 17.38 -14.91
CA TYR A 255 10.09 16.69 -13.77
C TYR A 255 9.19 15.57 -14.26
N MET A 256 9.26 14.44 -13.59
CA MET A 256 8.27 13.38 -13.74
C MET A 256 7.95 12.73 -12.40
N ARG A 257 6.67 12.46 -12.20
CA ARG A 257 6.16 11.67 -11.09
C ARG A 257 5.80 10.29 -11.59
N VAL A 258 6.28 9.24 -10.90
CA VAL A 258 6.02 7.83 -11.20
C VAL A 258 5.48 7.15 -9.93
N PRO A 259 4.15 7.16 -9.75
CA PRO A 259 3.52 6.82 -8.47
C PRO A 259 3.46 5.32 -8.16
N THR A 260 3.72 4.44 -9.13
CA THR A 260 3.62 2.99 -8.92
C THR A 260 4.43 2.20 -9.95
N PHE A 261 4.87 1.01 -9.57
CA PHE A 261 5.48 0.00 -10.44
C PHE A 261 4.59 -1.25 -10.58
N HIS A 262 3.25 -1.10 -10.52
CA HIS A 262 2.32 -2.22 -10.67
C HIS A 262 1.99 -2.59 -12.12
N SER A 263 2.31 -1.74 -13.08
CA SER A 263 2.06 -1.96 -14.51
C SER A 263 3.18 -1.38 -15.37
N ASP A 264 3.20 -1.74 -16.65
CA ASP A 264 4.17 -1.22 -17.62
C ASP A 264 3.96 0.27 -17.97
N MET A 265 2.90 0.86 -17.45
CA MET A 265 2.59 2.29 -17.62
C MET A 265 3.79 3.20 -17.25
N SER A 266 4.59 2.85 -16.25
CA SER A 266 5.77 3.63 -15.87
C SER A 266 6.86 3.61 -16.94
N ASN A 267 7.15 2.44 -17.54
CA ASN A 267 8.09 2.36 -18.66
C ASN A 267 7.57 3.10 -19.91
N GLU A 268 6.30 2.86 -20.28
CA GLU A 268 5.63 3.52 -21.40
C GLU A 268 5.67 5.05 -21.24
N PHE A 269 5.42 5.54 -20.03
CA PHE A 269 5.45 6.96 -19.71
C PHE A 269 6.86 7.57 -19.85
N VAL A 270 7.88 6.86 -19.40
CA VAL A 270 9.29 7.28 -19.59
C VAL A 270 9.65 7.32 -21.08
N VAL A 271 9.28 6.29 -21.84
CA VAL A 271 9.51 6.21 -23.29
C VAL A 271 8.79 7.36 -24.02
N GLN A 272 7.56 7.67 -23.64
CA GLN A 272 6.79 8.79 -24.23
C GLN A 272 7.53 10.13 -24.05
N HIS A 273 8.18 10.34 -22.92
CA HIS A 273 8.89 11.59 -22.58
C HIS A 273 10.41 11.52 -22.79
N TRP A 274 10.90 10.47 -23.47
CA TRP A 274 12.34 10.23 -23.63
C TRP A 274 13.09 11.42 -24.22
N ASN A 275 12.56 12.02 -25.30
CA ASN A 275 13.18 13.15 -25.99
C ASN A 275 13.27 14.40 -25.10
N GLU A 276 12.25 14.66 -24.29
CA GLU A 276 12.22 15.76 -23.33
C GLU A 276 13.24 15.58 -22.23
N ILE A 277 13.38 14.37 -21.72
CA ILE A 277 14.35 13.99 -20.70
C ILE A 277 15.77 14.16 -21.25
N MET A 278 16.06 13.62 -22.45
CA MET A 278 17.41 13.63 -23.02
C MET A 278 17.88 15.00 -23.49
N LYS A 279 17.01 15.98 -23.62
CA LYS A 279 17.36 17.37 -23.98
C LYS A 279 17.81 18.20 -22.79
N ARG A 280 17.64 17.73 -21.55
CA ARG A 280 17.87 18.54 -20.34
C ARG A 280 18.95 17.97 -19.44
N PRO A 281 19.77 18.84 -18.84
CA PRO A 281 20.81 18.38 -17.92
C PRO A 281 20.28 17.83 -16.60
N ASN A 282 19.07 18.25 -16.17
CA ASN A 282 18.49 17.82 -14.91
C ASN A 282 17.16 17.08 -15.11
N LEU A 283 17.02 15.99 -14.39
CA LEU A 283 15.75 15.25 -14.25
C LEU A 283 15.38 15.14 -12.78
N ILE A 284 14.13 15.40 -12.45
CA ILE A 284 13.55 15.06 -11.15
C ILE A 284 12.61 13.88 -11.37
N ILE A 285 12.83 12.82 -10.60
CA ILE A 285 11.97 11.62 -10.54
C ILE A 285 11.31 11.60 -9.17
N ASP A 286 10.03 11.91 -9.10
CA ASP A 286 9.25 11.87 -7.86
C ASP A 286 8.54 10.52 -7.77
N ILE A 287 8.99 9.69 -6.83
CA ILE A 287 8.38 8.38 -6.56
C ILE A 287 7.74 8.32 -5.18
N ARG A 288 7.49 9.43 -4.53
CA ARG A 288 6.80 9.45 -3.23
C ARG A 288 5.51 8.63 -3.28
N ASN A 289 5.26 7.85 -2.23
CA ASN A 289 4.14 6.90 -2.10
C ASN A 289 4.11 5.78 -3.17
N ASN A 290 5.21 5.56 -3.89
CA ASN A 290 5.33 4.40 -4.74
C ASN A 290 5.70 3.17 -3.90
N GLY A 291 4.70 2.36 -3.53
CA GLY A 291 4.86 1.14 -2.72
C GLY A 291 5.50 -0.03 -3.50
N GLY A 292 5.96 0.19 -4.73
CA GLY A 292 6.60 -0.84 -5.54
C GLY A 292 5.69 -1.48 -6.59
N GLY A 293 5.84 -2.78 -6.79
CA GLY A 293 5.17 -3.58 -7.82
C GLY A 293 6.08 -4.66 -8.38
N GLN A 294 6.58 -4.48 -9.60
CA GLN A 294 7.49 -5.42 -10.27
C GLN A 294 8.73 -4.72 -10.81
N ASP A 295 9.89 -5.35 -10.66
CA ASP A 295 11.19 -4.79 -11.05
C ASP A 295 11.34 -4.52 -12.56
N ASN A 296 10.57 -5.20 -13.39
CA ASN A 296 10.56 -4.92 -14.83
C ASN A 296 9.86 -3.62 -15.21
N TYR A 297 9.07 -3.00 -14.33
CA TYR A 297 8.30 -1.79 -14.63
C TYR A 297 9.04 -0.48 -14.33
N TYR A 298 10.27 -0.52 -13.77
CA TYR A 298 11.13 0.65 -13.64
C TYR A 298 12.36 0.61 -14.56
N GLN A 299 12.42 -0.33 -15.50
CA GLN A 299 13.65 -0.55 -16.29
C GLN A 299 14.06 0.64 -17.17
N GLU A 300 13.10 1.42 -17.66
CA GLU A 300 13.42 2.62 -18.44
C GLU A 300 14.02 3.73 -17.55
N LEU A 301 13.54 3.89 -16.31
CA LEU A 301 14.18 4.77 -15.32
C LEU A 301 15.59 4.28 -14.97
N ALA A 302 15.77 2.97 -14.79
CA ALA A 302 17.05 2.38 -14.49
C ALA A 302 18.07 2.56 -15.63
N LYS A 303 17.65 2.61 -16.90
CA LYS A 303 18.52 2.96 -18.04
C LYS A 303 19.02 4.40 -17.94
N ILE A 304 18.16 5.33 -17.58
CA ILE A 304 18.48 6.76 -17.47
C ILE A 304 19.54 7.00 -16.40
N ILE A 305 19.41 6.36 -15.23
CA ILE A 305 20.31 6.57 -14.10
C ILE A 305 21.60 5.75 -14.18
N TYR A 306 21.71 4.78 -15.09
CA TYR A 306 22.86 3.90 -15.20
C TYR A 306 24.12 4.66 -15.61
N THR A 307 25.25 4.49 -14.87
CA THR A 307 26.54 5.12 -15.13
C THR A 307 27.70 4.14 -15.20
N LYS A 308 27.60 2.97 -14.59
CA LYS A 308 28.64 1.95 -14.51
C LYS A 308 28.06 0.59 -14.15
N PRO A 309 28.76 -0.52 -14.42
CA PRO A 309 28.37 -1.82 -13.88
C PRO A 309 28.35 -1.80 -12.36
N TYR A 310 27.33 -2.42 -11.78
CA TYR A 310 27.19 -2.53 -10.32
C TYR A 310 26.68 -3.91 -9.89
N GLU A 311 26.97 -4.28 -8.65
CA GLU A 311 26.47 -5.53 -8.08
C GLU A 311 25.03 -5.34 -7.55
N SER A 312 24.11 -6.18 -8.00
CA SER A 312 22.75 -6.29 -7.44
C SER A 312 22.64 -7.57 -6.65
N LYS A 313 22.47 -7.46 -5.35
CA LYS A 313 22.20 -8.64 -4.50
C LYS A 313 20.82 -9.19 -4.83
N GLY A 314 20.77 -10.34 -5.43
CA GLY A 314 19.52 -11.01 -5.77
C GLY A 314 18.79 -11.59 -4.55
N VAL A 315 17.83 -12.46 -4.84
CA VAL A 315 17.06 -13.19 -3.83
C VAL A 315 17.40 -14.69 -3.91
N GLU A 316 17.11 -15.38 -2.83
CA GLU A 316 17.09 -16.85 -2.79
C GLU A 316 15.69 -17.34 -2.43
N TRP A 317 15.29 -18.45 -3.05
CA TRP A 317 13.97 -19.07 -2.91
C TRP A 317 14.01 -20.13 -1.81
N TYR A 318 13.04 -20.11 -0.92
CA TYR A 318 12.93 -21.10 0.15
C TYR A 318 12.26 -22.37 -0.38
N ALA A 319 13.03 -23.44 -0.56
CA ALA A 319 12.61 -24.70 -1.18
C ALA A 319 11.92 -25.63 -0.18
N THR A 320 10.88 -25.18 0.50
CA THR A 320 10.07 -26.02 1.38
C THR A 320 9.14 -26.93 0.59
N LYS A 321 8.63 -27.99 1.22
CA LYS A 321 7.63 -28.86 0.60
C LYS A 321 6.40 -28.09 0.14
N GLY A 322 5.95 -27.10 0.93
CA GLY A 322 4.81 -26.28 0.60
C GLY A 322 5.06 -25.36 -0.59
N ASN A 323 6.21 -24.69 -0.64
CA ASN A 323 6.58 -23.79 -1.74
C ASN A 323 6.84 -24.55 -3.04
N ILE A 324 7.45 -25.77 -2.97
CA ILE A 324 7.62 -26.67 -4.11
C ILE A 324 6.26 -27.09 -4.68
N LYS A 325 5.36 -27.59 -3.80
CA LYS A 325 4.03 -28.01 -4.24
C LYS A 325 3.24 -26.87 -4.88
N ARG A 326 3.31 -25.68 -4.31
CA ARG A 326 2.65 -24.50 -4.88
C ARG A 326 3.18 -24.20 -6.30
N ARG A 327 4.50 -24.24 -6.51
CA ARG A 327 5.11 -24.03 -7.83
C ARG A 327 4.70 -25.12 -8.82
N GLU A 328 4.61 -26.37 -8.39
CA GLU A 328 4.10 -27.48 -9.21
C GLU A 328 2.64 -27.24 -9.64
N ASP A 329 1.80 -26.83 -8.69
CA ASP A 329 0.38 -26.58 -8.94
C ASP A 329 0.19 -25.39 -9.91
N GLU A 330 1.01 -24.33 -9.77
CA GLU A 330 1.01 -23.16 -10.67
C GLU A 330 1.38 -23.55 -12.12
N ILE A 331 2.45 -24.32 -12.29
CA ILE A 331 2.85 -24.81 -13.61
C ILE A 331 1.78 -25.74 -14.20
N LYS A 332 1.27 -26.68 -13.41
CA LYS A 332 0.26 -27.64 -13.86
C LYS A 332 -1.06 -26.99 -14.28
N LYS A 333 -1.46 -25.89 -13.61
CA LYS A 333 -2.67 -25.14 -13.94
C LYS A 333 -2.48 -24.19 -15.13
N GLY A 334 -1.24 -23.95 -15.55
CA GLY A 334 -0.93 -22.93 -16.56
C GLY A 334 -1.06 -21.49 -16.03
N ASP A 335 -0.96 -21.30 -14.71
CA ASP A 335 -1.04 -19.99 -14.05
C ASP A 335 0.31 -19.24 -14.14
N VAL A 336 1.33 -19.83 -14.75
CA VAL A 336 2.61 -19.18 -15.00
C VAL A 336 2.44 -18.08 -16.04
N ARG A 337 3.07 -16.92 -15.82
CA ARG A 337 3.06 -15.84 -16.80
C ARG A 337 3.59 -16.34 -18.14
N LYS A 338 2.88 -16.00 -19.24
CA LYS A 338 3.25 -16.36 -20.61
C LYS A 338 4.71 -15.98 -20.92
N GLY A 339 5.49 -16.95 -21.40
CA GLY A 339 6.91 -16.80 -21.71
C GLY A 339 7.85 -16.97 -20.51
N MET A 340 7.32 -17.35 -19.34
CA MET A 340 8.10 -17.66 -18.13
C MET A 340 8.02 -19.14 -17.75
N GLU A 341 7.51 -19.99 -18.61
CA GLU A 341 7.28 -21.41 -18.36
C GLU A 341 8.60 -22.14 -18.08
N ASP A 342 9.62 -21.94 -18.93
CA ASP A 342 10.95 -22.54 -18.76
C ASP A 342 11.65 -22.01 -17.51
N TRP A 343 11.46 -20.72 -17.20
CA TRP A 343 11.96 -20.12 -15.97
C TRP A 343 11.32 -20.79 -14.74
N ALA A 344 10.02 -20.93 -14.73
CA ALA A 344 9.30 -21.55 -13.63
C ALA A 344 9.69 -23.02 -13.42
N GLN A 345 9.88 -23.76 -14.51
CA GLN A 345 10.32 -25.15 -14.47
C GLN A 345 11.76 -25.28 -13.95
N ALA A 346 12.68 -24.45 -14.43
CA ALA A 346 14.07 -24.44 -13.96
C ALA A 346 14.17 -24.16 -12.45
N LEU A 347 13.36 -23.20 -11.94
CA LEU A 347 13.26 -22.94 -10.51
C LEU A 347 12.75 -24.16 -9.74
N LEU A 348 11.66 -24.78 -10.22
CA LEU A 348 11.09 -25.97 -9.58
C LEU A 348 12.11 -27.10 -9.47
N ASP A 349 12.88 -27.33 -10.55
CA ASP A 349 13.86 -28.41 -10.60
C ASP A 349 14.99 -28.22 -9.58
N VAL A 350 15.45 -27.00 -9.38
CA VAL A 350 16.48 -26.72 -8.38
C VAL A 350 15.92 -26.75 -6.96
N MET A 351 14.68 -26.31 -6.74
CA MET A 351 14.00 -26.42 -5.44
C MET A 351 13.82 -27.88 -5.03
N LYS A 352 13.41 -28.77 -5.93
CA LYS A 352 13.25 -30.20 -5.66
C LYS A 352 14.54 -30.90 -5.25
N LYS A 353 15.68 -30.44 -5.76
CA LYS A 353 16.99 -30.98 -5.41
C LYS A 353 17.51 -30.50 -4.04
N ASN A 354 16.91 -29.44 -3.49
CA ASN A 354 17.39 -28.78 -2.29
C ASN A 354 16.28 -28.55 -1.27
N VAL A 355 15.43 -29.54 -1.04
CA VAL A 355 14.29 -29.45 -0.12
C VAL A 355 14.72 -29.04 1.29
N GLY A 356 14.09 -28.00 1.82
CA GLY A 356 14.38 -27.41 3.15
C GLY A 356 15.48 -26.35 3.14
N GLY A 357 16.16 -26.13 2.01
CA GLY A 357 17.21 -25.12 1.86
C GLY A 357 16.77 -23.90 1.07
N PHE A 358 17.69 -22.95 0.91
CA PHE A 358 17.54 -21.79 0.04
C PHE A 358 18.26 -22.05 -1.29
N VAL A 359 17.65 -21.62 -2.40
CA VAL A 359 18.20 -21.82 -3.75
C VAL A 359 18.19 -20.52 -4.55
N THR A 360 19.24 -20.31 -5.34
CA THR A 360 19.27 -19.27 -6.37
C THR A 360 18.67 -19.80 -7.66
N HIS A 361 17.92 -18.96 -8.36
CA HIS A 361 17.40 -19.31 -9.68
C HIS A 361 18.55 -19.57 -10.67
N PRO A 362 18.55 -20.65 -11.47
CA PRO A 362 19.66 -21.00 -12.36
C PRO A 362 20.00 -19.96 -13.43
N TYR A 363 19.04 -19.11 -13.81
CA TYR A 363 19.26 -18.04 -14.80
C TYR A 363 19.74 -16.71 -14.17
N HIS A 364 19.88 -16.63 -12.84
CA HIS A 364 20.35 -15.46 -12.11
C HIS A 364 21.61 -15.75 -11.29
N THR A 365 22.62 -16.27 -11.97
CA THR A 365 23.91 -16.59 -11.34
C THR A 365 24.88 -15.40 -11.33
N ASP A 366 24.69 -14.47 -12.25
CA ASP A 366 25.49 -13.23 -12.31
C ASP A 366 24.73 -12.10 -11.56
N ASN A 367 25.37 -11.55 -10.54
CA ASN A 367 24.82 -10.45 -9.76
C ASN A 367 25.24 -9.07 -10.34
N ILE A 368 26.00 -9.04 -11.43
CA ILE A 368 26.47 -7.79 -12.03
C ILE A 368 25.45 -7.28 -13.07
N VAL A 369 24.89 -6.11 -12.79
CA VAL A 369 24.05 -5.40 -13.74
C VAL A 369 24.95 -4.64 -14.71
N LYS A 370 24.88 -5.01 -16.00
CA LYS A 370 25.54 -4.33 -17.10
C LYS A 370 24.52 -3.84 -18.12
N ARG A 371 24.73 -2.66 -18.67
CA ARG A 371 23.95 -2.11 -19.78
C ARG A 371 24.90 -1.66 -20.88
N ASP A 372 24.51 -1.84 -22.12
CA ASP A 372 25.35 -1.52 -23.29
C ASP A 372 25.50 -0.03 -23.52
N THR A 373 24.60 0.79 -22.95
CA THR A 373 24.57 2.23 -23.18
C THR A 373 24.54 2.98 -21.85
N ILE A 374 25.41 4.00 -21.76
CA ILE A 374 25.39 5.03 -20.75
C ILE A 374 24.95 6.32 -21.42
N TYR A 375 23.81 6.85 -21.02
CA TYR A 375 23.27 8.08 -21.59
C TYR A 375 23.94 9.29 -20.96
N PRO A 376 24.49 10.24 -21.75
CA PRO A 376 25.16 11.42 -21.22
C PRO A 376 24.18 12.43 -20.59
N MET A 377 22.92 12.33 -20.93
CA MET A 377 21.83 13.15 -20.39
C MET A 377 20.74 12.26 -19.79
N PRO A 378 20.06 12.75 -18.76
CA PRO A 378 20.38 13.93 -17.93
C PRO A 378 21.69 13.71 -17.18
N ARG A 379 22.42 14.82 -16.87
CA ARG A 379 23.67 14.76 -16.10
C ARG A 379 23.42 14.61 -14.59
N ASN A 380 22.35 15.22 -14.10
CA ASN A 380 21.97 15.15 -12.70
C ASN A 380 20.54 14.64 -12.60
N VAL A 381 20.30 13.69 -11.69
CA VAL A 381 18.99 13.10 -11.43
C VAL A 381 18.68 13.23 -9.94
N GLY A 382 17.68 14.01 -9.60
CA GLY A 382 17.13 14.07 -8.24
C GLY A 382 15.97 13.10 -8.10
N ILE A 383 16.01 12.22 -7.12
CA ILE A 383 14.92 11.27 -6.83
C ILE A 383 14.28 11.65 -5.51
N ILE A 384 12.99 11.98 -5.53
CA ILE A 384 12.25 12.37 -4.32
C ILE A 384 11.56 11.12 -3.74
N ILE A 385 11.83 10.87 -2.45
CA ILE A 385 11.35 9.71 -1.71
C ILE A 385 10.65 10.11 -0.42
N ASN A 386 9.84 9.20 0.12
CA ASN A 386 9.24 9.29 1.44
C ASN A 386 9.01 7.89 2.07
N GLU A 387 8.42 7.85 3.25
CA GLU A 387 8.04 6.64 3.99
C GLU A 387 7.09 5.71 3.24
N GLY A 388 6.36 6.20 2.23
CA GLY A 388 5.47 5.39 1.40
C GLY A 388 6.18 4.58 0.29
N ASN A 389 7.52 4.68 0.17
CA ASN A 389 8.27 3.89 -0.81
C ASN A 389 8.63 2.52 -0.26
N GLY A 390 8.29 1.44 -0.99
CA GLY A 390 8.57 0.07 -0.57
C GLY A 390 8.83 -0.90 -1.73
N SER A 391 9.31 -2.09 -1.42
CA SER A 391 9.43 -3.21 -2.37
C SER A 391 10.24 -2.84 -3.63
N SER A 392 9.67 -3.02 -4.84
CA SER A 392 10.37 -2.69 -6.10
C SER A 392 10.79 -1.21 -6.21
N ALA A 393 10.14 -0.27 -5.49
CA ALA A 393 10.62 1.09 -5.42
C ALA A 393 11.96 1.17 -4.67
N GLU A 394 12.10 0.43 -3.57
CA GLU A 394 13.38 0.33 -2.85
C GLU A 394 14.45 -0.38 -3.68
N GLN A 395 14.06 -1.41 -4.45
CA GLN A 395 15.00 -2.07 -5.36
C GLN A 395 15.52 -1.10 -6.45
N PHE A 396 14.65 -0.22 -6.98
CA PHE A 396 15.07 0.87 -7.87
C PHE A 396 16.00 1.86 -7.16
N LEU A 397 15.73 2.21 -5.91
CA LEU A 397 16.58 3.12 -5.14
C LEU A 397 17.97 2.52 -4.82
N LEU A 398 18.06 1.21 -4.61
CA LEU A 398 19.37 0.55 -4.50
C LEU A 398 20.18 0.68 -5.80
N ALA A 399 19.56 0.54 -6.97
CA ALA A 399 20.21 0.81 -8.24
C ALA A 399 20.59 2.30 -8.40
N ALA A 400 19.77 3.21 -7.89
CA ALA A 400 20.06 4.65 -7.90
C ALA A 400 21.27 5.02 -7.04
N LYS A 401 21.46 4.36 -5.89
CA LYS A 401 22.64 4.54 -5.02
C LYS A 401 23.95 4.15 -5.70
N GLU A 402 23.91 3.29 -6.70
CA GLU A 402 25.10 2.90 -7.50
C GLU A 402 25.41 3.88 -8.63
N SER A 403 24.53 4.85 -8.87
CA SER A 403 24.66 5.82 -9.95
C SER A 403 25.48 7.04 -9.54
N ASP A 404 26.41 7.45 -10.41
CA ASP A 404 27.22 8.66 -10.18
C ASP A 404 26.43 9.98 -10.42
N LYS A 405 25.22 9.90 -10.97
CA LYS A 405 24.38 11.07 -11.29
C LYS A 405 23.06 11.16 -10.54
N ALA A 406 22.72 10.15 -9.75
CA ALA A 406 21.47 10.13 -8.97
C ALA A 406 21.74 10.57 -7.52
N ILE A 407 20.84 11.38 -6.99
CA ILE A 407 20.84 11.85 -5.60
C ILE A 407 19.43 11.66 -5.05
N LEU A 408 19.29 11.01 -3.90
CA LEU A 408 18.03 10.79 -3.22
C LEU A 408 17.71 11.96 -2.29
N PHE A 409 16.50 12.48 -2.39
CA PHE A 409 15.99 13.59 -1.57
C PHE A 409 14.75 13.15 -0.80
N GLY A 410 14.66 13.48 0.48
CA GLY A 410 13.51 13.18 1.33
C GLY A 410 13.70 13.73 2.74
N ASN A 411 12.73 13.56 3.61
CA ASN A 411 12.84 13.93 5.02
C ASN A 411 12.94 12.73 5.97
N CYS A 412 12.75 11.52 5.46
CA CYS A 412 12.77 10.27 6.21
C CYS A 412 13.25 9.12 5.33
N ASN A 413 13.47 7.97 5.94
CA ASN A 413 13.74 6.73 5.22
C ASN A 413 12.48 6.22 4.53
N THR A 414 12.66 5.33 3.54
CA THR A 414 11.59 4.57 2.91
C THR A 414 10.93 3.58 3.89
N ALA A 415 9.88 2.89 3.47
CA ALA A 415 9.10 1.97 4.31
C ALA A 415 9.92 0.79 4.88
N GLY A 416 10.95 0.34 4.19
CA GLY A 416 11.71 -0.83 4.62
C GLY A 416 10.94 -2.13 4.42
N VAL A 417 10.60 -2.45 3.16
CA VAL A 417 9.79 -3.62 2.79
C VAL A 417 10.41 -4.31 1.58
N LEU A 418 11.58 -4.91 1.73
CA LEU A 418 12.31 -5.47 0.59
C LEU A 418 12.99 -6.82 0.85
N ASP A 419 13.29 -7.15 2.11
CA ASP A 419 14.14 -8.31 2.40
C ASP A 419 13.45 -9.65 2.20
N TYR A 420 12.13 -9.72 2.41
CA TYR A 420 11.32 -10.89 2.12
C TYR A 420 10.27 -10.51 1.08
N SER A 421 10.25 -11.21 -0.05
CA SER A 421 9.46 -10.80 -1.21
C SER A 421 8.87 -11.99 -1.98
N ASN A 422 8.31 -11.71 -3.18
CA ASN A 422 7.64 -12.69 -4.01
C ASN A 422 6.50 -13.40 -3.25
N ALA A 423 5.73 -12.63 -2.47
CA ALA A 423 4.61 -13.16 -1.72
C ALA A 423 3.54 -13.74 -2.64
N THR A 424 3.00 -14.88 -2.25
CA THR A 424 1.94 -15.54 -3.00
C THR A 424 0.77 -15.91 -2.10
N PRO A 425 -0.47 -15.79 -2.60
CA PRO A 425 -1.64 -16.09 -1.81
C PRO A 425 -1.85 -17.61 -1.65
N THR A 426 -2.28 -18.00 -0.46
CA THR A 426 -2.76 -19.34 -0.14
C THR A 426 -4.10 -19.22 0.56
N SER A 427 -5.17 -19.83 0.00
CA SER A 427 -6.48 -19.82 0.64
C SER A 427 -6.43 -20.57 1.98
N LEU A 428 -7.03 -19.99 3.01
CA LEU A 428 -7.21 -20.63 4.30
C LEU A 428 -8.38 -21.64 4.25
N PRO A 429 -8.46 -22.61 5.17
CA PRO A 429 -9.45 -23.68 5.15
C PRO A 429 -10.92 -23.25 5.02
N SER A 430 -11.29 -22.13 5.59
CA SER A 430 -12.67 -21.59 5.48
C SER A 430 -12.99 -21.05 4.07
N ASN A 431 -11.99 -20.79 3.23
CA ASN A 431 -12.08 -20.06 1.96
C ASN A 431 -12.66 -18.63 2.10
N ASN A 432 -12.60 -18.03 3.29
CA ASN A 432 -12.98 -16.64 3.53
C ASN A 432 -11.76 -15.72 3.47
N TYR A 433 -10.56 -16.26 3.72
CA TYR A 433 -9.31 -15.52 3.78
C TYR A 433 -8.22 -16.19 2.95
N GLN A 434 -7.23 -15.41 2.56
CA GLN A 434 -5.99 -15.89 1.95
C GLN A 434 -4.79 -15.27 2.67
N LEU A 435 -3.83 -16.10 3.00
CA LEU A 435 -2.54 -15.71 3.52
C LEU A 435 -1.62 -15.36 2.34
N TRP A 436 -1.10 -14.14 2.31
CA TRP A 436 0.03 -13.76 1.46
C TRP A 436 1.31 -14.05 2.24
N CYS A 437 2.17 -14.89 1.67
CA CYS A 437 3.39 -15.31 2.33
C CYS A 437 4.56 -15.17 1.35
N PRO A 438 5.64 -14.45 1.73
CA PRO A 438 6.88 -14.40 0.97
C PRO A 438 7.44 -15.79 0.67
N ASN A 439 8.11 -15.92 -0.48
CA ASN A 439 8.78 -17.16 -0.88
C ASN A 439 10.28 -16.99 -1.01
N THR A 440 10.77 -15.76 -0.94
CA THR A 440 12.18 -15.43 -1.10
C THR A 440 12.67 -14.58 0.04
N ARG A 441 13.97 -14.64 0.29
CA ARG A 441 14.68 -13.64 1.09
C ARG A 441 15.82 -13.03 0.29
N SER A 442 16.19 -11.83 0.64
CA SER A 442 17.32 -11.13 0.04
C SER A 442 18.66 -11.74 0.42
N LYS A 443 19.58 -11.83 -0.54
CA LYS A 443 20.98 -12.17 -0.28
C LYS A 443 21.77 -11.04 0.40
N ARG A 444 21.15 -9.89 0.70
CA ARG A 444 21.75 -8.85 1.54
C ARG A 444 21.78 -9.23 3.02
N LEU A 445 20.90 -10.14 3.42
CA LEU A 445 20.79 -10.60 4.80
C LEU A 445 21.95 -11.54 5.19
N PRO A 446 22.44 -11.49 6.43
CA PRO A 446 22.02 -10.56 7.50
C PRO A 446 22.77 -9.21 7.49
N GLU A 447 23.75 -8.98 6.59
CA GLU A 447 24.72 -7.90 6.68
C GLU A 447 24.12 -6.52 6.39
N ASN A 448 23.18 -6.43 5.44
CA ASN A 448 22.62 -5.18 4.94
C ASN A 448 21.08 -5.26 4.86
N PRO A 449 20.37 -5.35 5.99
CA PRO A 449 18.91 -5.41 6.01
C PRO A 449 18.29 -4.08 5.59
N ILE A 450 17.14 -4.17 4.92
CA ILE A 450 16.28 -3.03 4.54
C ILE A 450 14.98 -3.04 5.34
N ASP A 451 14.42 -4.22 5.62
CA ASP A 451 13.14 -4.34 6.34
C ASP A 451 13.17 -3.60 7.68
N ASN A 452 12.15 -2.76 7.89
CA ASN A 452 11.96 -1.88 9.06
C ASN A 452 13.06 -0.83 9.28
N ILE A 453 13.96 -0.64 8.32
CA ILE A 453 15.03 0.38 8.33
C ILE A 453 14.76 1.38 7.21
N GLY A 454 14.48 0.88 6.01
CA GLY A 454 14.32 1.66 4.79
C GLY A 454 15.63 2.16 4.21
N ILE A 455 15.53 2.89 3.12
CA ILE A 455 16.64 3.54 2.42
C ILE A 455 16.63 5.02 2.77
N ALA A 456 17.73 5.52 3.32
CA ALA A 456 17.88 6.92 3.68
C ALA A 456 18.07 7.80 2.43
N PRO A 457 17.50 9.02 2.41
CA PRO A 457 17.87 10.02 1.41
C PRO A 457 19.32 10.46 1.57
N ASP A 458 19.95 10.90 0.48
CA ASP A 458 21.31 11.48 0.49
C ASP A 458 21.28 12.94 0.97
N VAL A 459 20.20 13.63 0.64
CA VAL A 459 19.93 15.02 1.05
C VAL A 459 18.62 15.10 1.80
N ILE A 460 18.71 15.50 3.07
CA ILE A 460 17.53 15.72 3.89
C ILE A 460 16.85 17.03 3.49
N ILE A 461 15.56 16.96 3.16
CA ILE A 461 14.72 18.14 2.97
C ILE A 461 14.26 18.60 4.37
N PRO A 462 14.61 19.80 4.82
CA PRO A 462 14.49 20.19 6.24
C PRO A 462 13.08 20.66 6.63
N PHE A 463 12.07 20.45 5.78
CA PHE A 463 10.70 20.89 6.01
C PHE A 463 9.70 19.88 5.45
N PRO A 464 8.46 19.85 5.97
CA PRO A 464 7.42 18.97 5.45
C PRO A 464 7.04 19.37 4.01
N ALA A 465 6.50 18.42 3.27
CA ALA A 465 5.89 18.70 1.99
C ALA A 465 4.71 19.65 2.17
N THR A 466 4.66 20.72 1.36
CA THR A 466 3.51 21.61 1.29
C THR A 466 2.99 21.60 -0.12
N GLU A 467 1.76 21.15 -0.28
CA GLU A 467 1.16 21.08 -1.58
C GLU A 467 0.77 22.46 -2.09
N GLN A 468 1.31 22.81 -3.26
CA GLN A 468 0.92 24.03 -3.96
C GLN A 468 0.00 23.64 -5.11
N LEU A 469 -1.26 23.94 -4.95
CA LEU A 469 -2.30 23.60 -5.93
C LEU A 469 -2.11 24.27 -7.28
N TYR A 470 -1.57 25.46 -7.28
CA TYR A 470 -1.47 26.27 -8.49
C TYR A 470 -0.49 25.71 -9.51
N ASP A 471 0.59 25.03 -9.05
CA ASP A 471 1.67 24.56 -9.89
C ASP A 471 1.71 23.02 -10.03
N ARG A 472 0.82 22.30 -9.35
CA ARG A 472 0.87 20.83 -9.21
C ARG A 472 2.16 20.30 -8.58
N LEU A 473 2.94 21.18 -7.98
CA LEU A 473 4.26 20.96 -7.43
C LEU A 473 4.28 21.47 -6.00
N ASP A 474 4.96 20.76 -5.14
CA ASP A 474 5.18 21.19 -3.77
C ASP A 474 6.58 21.81 -3.61
N ASN A 475 6.83 22.32 -2.40
CA ASN A 475 8.09 22.94 -2.02
C ASN A 475 9.29 21.95 -2.13
N TRP A 476 9.09 20.63 -2.04
CA TRP A 476 10.15 19.66 -2.19
C TRP A 476 10.66 19.61 -3.63
N VAL A 477 9.75 19.63 -4.59
CA VAL A 477 10.12 19.66 -6.01
C VAL A 477 10.92 20.91 -6.33
N TYR A 478 10.52 22.08 -5.82
CA TYR A 478 11.28 23.32 -6.02
C TYR A 478 12.64 23.32 -5.30
N PHE A 479 12.72 22.72 -4.12
CA PHE A 479 13.98 22.54 -3.42
C PHE A 479 14.96 21.70 -4.26
N VAL A 480 14.52 20.55 -4.77
CA VAL A 480 15.33 19.66 -5.60
C VAL A 480 15.73 20.33 -6.92
N LYS A 481 14.77 21.03 -7.56
CA LYS A 481 15.06 21.82 -8.77
C LYS A 481 16.22 22.79 -8.54
N ASN A 482 16.11 23.62 -7.51
CA ASN A 482 17.11 24.63 -7.22
C ASN A 482 18.48 23.99 -6.88
N TYR A 483 18.48 22.89 -6.14
CA TYR A 483 19.68 22.14 -5.82
C TYR A 483 20.40 21.66 -7.10
N LEU A 484 19.68 21.00 -8.01
CA LEU A 484 20.25 20.46 -9.25
C LEU A 484 20.75 21.57 -10.19
N GLU A 485 20.05 22.69 -10.25
CA GLU A 485 20.46 23.84 -11.09
C GLU A 485 21.73 24.51 -10.56
N LEU A 486 21.90 24.61 -9.23
CA LEU A 486 23.13 25.12 -8.60
C LEU A 486 24.33 24.18 -8.82
N VAL A 487 24.13 22.87 -8.76
CA VAL A 487 25.18 21.89 -9.08
C VAL A 487 25.67 22.04 -10.52
N ASN A 488 24.76 22.27 -11.48
CA ASN A 488 25.09 22.50 -12.87
C ASN A 488 25.93 23.78 -13.08
N GLU A 489 25.65 24.86 -12.35
CA GLU A 489 26.40 26.10 -12.46
C GLU A 489 27.83 25.94 -11.93
N ASN A 490 28.01 25.21 -10.85
CA ASN A 490 29.32 24.94 -10.26
C ASN A 490 30.18 24.04 -11.16
N ASN A 491 29.60 23.12 -11.92
CA ASN A 491 30.29 22.24 -12.85
C ASN A 491 30.64 22.92 -14.20
N LYS A 492 30.20 24.17 -14.43
CA LYS A 492 30.56 24.98 -15.61
C LYS A 492 31.73 25.92 -15.35
N LYS A 493 32.13 26.09 -14.11
CA LYS A 493 33.33 26.88 -13.69
C LYS A 493 34.55 25.96 -13.56
#